data_61d1090a7f1e8d74475c6ac7677a6f4c
#
_entry.id   61d1090a7f1e8d74475c6ac7677a6f4c
#
_cell.length_a   1.000
_cell.length_b   1.000
_cell.length_c   1.000
_cell.angle_alpha   90.00
_cell.angle_beta   90.00
_cell.angle_gamma   90.00
#
_symmetry.space_group_name_H-M   'P 1'
#
loop_
_entity.id
_entity.type
_entity.pdbx_description
1 polymer ?
#
loop_
_entity_poly.entity_id
_entity_poly.type
_entity_poly.pdbx_seq_one_letter_code
_entity_poly.pdbx_strand_id
1 'polypeptide(L)'
;MLDSWRANGLELIGEFVLDLMKTELEEQGHRASGKLIDSMTYKINGDSIEFYAEDYAKFVDSGRKKGARKVPIDALIGWIEQKGIASGDTEVKKVAYAIQTAIFKEGSPTVLSLEHSKNGRRKDFIKFAVTENEKIILQKVVEIFDKTVKTEFINEMVNIRKQWQQRA
;
A
#
# COMPACT_ATOMS: atom_id res chain seq x y z
N MET A 1 29.98 -10.37 1.79
CA MET A 1 29.80 -10.16 0.32
C MET A 1 28.45 -10.70 -0.18
N LEU A 2 28.07 -11.95 0.11
CA LEU A 2 26.74 -12.48 -0.25
C LEU A 2 25.56 -11.76 0.43
N ASP A 3 25.76 -11.11 1.57
CA ASP A 3 24.71 -10.46 2.34
C ASP A 3 24.32 -9.06 1.80
N SER A 4 25.24 -8.34 1.14
CA SER A 4 24.94 -6.98 0.64
C SER A 4 24.02 -6.96 -0.58
N TRP A 5 24.26 -7.85 -1.55
CA TRP A 5 23.41 -7.93 -2.75
C TRP A 5 21.98 -8.42 -2.42
N ARG A 6 21.89 -9.30 -1.41
CA ARG A 6 20.61 -9.82 -0.93
C ARG A 6 19.82 -8.71 -0.23
N ALA A 7 20.47 -7.94 0.64
CA ALA A 7 19.83 -6.80 1.30
C ALA A 7 19.33 -5.76 0.28
N ASN A 8 20.18 -5.36 -0.67
CA ASN A 8 19.78 -4.42 -1.73
C ASN A 8 18.64 -4.96 -2.60
N GLY A 9 18.64 -6.27 -2.90
CA GLY A 9 17.56 -6.91 -3.64
C GLY A 9 16.23 -6.87 -2.88
N LEU A 10 16.25 -7.18 -1.59
CA LEU A 10 15.05 -7.12 -0.73
C LEU A 10 14.53 -5.70 -0.55
N GLU A 11 15.40 -4.68 -0.45
CA GLU A 11 14.99 -3.28 -0.42
C GLU A 11 14.22 -2.89 -1.68
N LEU A 12 14.76 -3.18 -2.86
CA LEU A 12 14.11 -2.87 -4.14
C LEU A 12 12.78 -3.58 -4.31
N ILE A 13 12.66 -4.82 -3.81
CA ILE A 13 11.39 -5.57 -3.82
C ILE A 13 10.42 -4.94 -2.84
N GLY A 14 10.87 -4.57 -1.64
CA GLY A 14 10.06 -3.92 -0.62
C GLY A 14 9.46 -2.60 -1.11
N GLU A 15 10.28 -1.76 -1.74
CA GLU A 15 9.83 -0.51 -2.36
C GLU A 15 8.79 -0.77 -3.45
N PHE A 16 9.06 -1.73 -4.35
CA PHE A 16 8.15 -2.05 -5.44
C PHE A 16 6.78 -2.54 -4.95
N VAL A 17 6.75 -3.47 -3.98
CA VAL A 17 5.49 -3.98 -3.42
C VAL A 17 4.76 -2.91 -2.62
N LEU A 18 5.49 -2.07 -1.88
CA LEU A 18 4.90 -0.93 -1.16
C LEU A 18 4.22 0.04 -2.13
N ASP A 19 4.86 0.30 -3.26
CA ASP A 19 4.32 1.20 -4.30
C ASP A 19 3.04 0.62 -4.95
N LEU A 20 3.00 -0.69 -5.20
CA LEU A 20 1.78 -1.37 -5.63
C LEU A 20 0.64 -1.23 -4.63
N MET A 21 0.91 -1.37 -3.32
CA MET A 21 -0.11 -1.20 -2.27
C MET A 21 -0.63 0.24 -2.21
N LYS A 22 0.26 1.23 -2.29
CA LYS A 22 -0.10 2.65 -2.31
C LYS A 22 -0.92 3.02 -3.53
N THR A 23 -0.51 2.53 -4.70
CA THR A 23 -1.22 2.72 -5.97
C THR A 23 -2.63 2.13 -5.91
N GLU A 24 -2.78 0.90 -5.42
CA GLU A 24 -4.09 0.26 -5.28
C GLU A 24 -5.01 1.05 -4.33
N LEU A 25 -4.50 1.56 -3.20
CA LEU A 25 -5.26 2.42 -2.29
C LEU A 25 -5.73 3.72 -2.96
N GLU A 26 -4.89 4.33 -3.78
CA GLU A 26 -5.25 5.55 -4.53
C GLU A 26 -6.30 5.26 -5.60
N GLU A 27 -6.18 4.15 -6.31
CA GLU A 27 -7.17 3.72 -7.31
C GLU A 27 -8.51 3.34 -6.71
N GLN A 28 -8.49 2.76 -5.52
CA GLN A 28 -9.69 2.50 -4.73
C GLN A 28 -10.29 3.78 -4.11
N GLY A 29 -9.67 4.95 -4.28
CA GLY A 29 -10.16 6.24 -3.80
C GLY A 29 -10.07 6.41 -2.28
N HIS A 30 -9.16 5.70 -1.62
CA HIS A 30 -8.96 5.77 -0.16
C HIS A 30 -8.15 6.99 0.31
N ARG A 31 -7.70 7.85 -0.59
CA ARG A 31 -6.98 9.06 -0.22
C ARG A 31 -7.95 10.16 0.26
N ALA A 32 -8.02 10.39 1.57
CA ALA A 32 -8.67 11.56 2.16
C ALA A 32 -7.60 12.58 2.59
N SER A 33 -7.02 12.42 3.78
CA SER A 33 -5.88 13.21 4.26
C SER A 33 -4.52 12.72 3.73
N GLY A 34 -4.47 11.55 3.13
CA GLY A 34 -3.21 10.89 2.75
C GLY A 34 -2.57 10.08 3.90
N LYS A 35 -2.99 10.30 5.15
CA LYS A 35 -2.34 9.75 6.33
C LYS A 35 -2.06 8.24 6.27
N LEU A 36 -2.99 7.43 5.73
CA LEU A 36 -2.78 5.99 5.58
C LEU A 36 -1.64 5.70 4.61
N ILE A 37 -1.70 6.28 3.41
CA ILE A 37 -0.72 6.06 2.35
C ILE A 37 0.67 6.53 2.79
N ASP A 38 0.73 7.70 3.45
CA ASP A 38 1.98 8.31 3.91
C ASP A 38 2.59 7.54 5.10
N SER A 39 1.77 6.84 5.91
CA SER A 39 2.23 6.02 7.02
C SER A 39 2.77 4.65 6.59
N MET A 40 2.48 4.22 5.35
CA MET A 40 2.89 2.91 4.89
C MET A 40 4.41 2.84 4.69
N THR A 41 5.01 1.87 5.31
CA THR A 41 6.45 1.60 5.29
C THR A 41 6.72 0.11 5.31
N TYR A 42 7.97 -0.29 5.11
CA TYR A 42 8.39 -1.68 5.23
C TYR A 42 9.69 -1.79 6.04
N LYS A 43 9.97 -2.98 6.52
CA LYS A 43 11.24 -3.37 7.16
C LYS A 43 11.68 -4.72 6.62
N ILE A 44 12.98 -4.88 6.50
CA ILE A 44 13.60 -6.17 6.17
C ILE A 44 13.99 -6.85 7.48
N ASN A 45 13.53 -8.07 7.66
CA ASN A 45 13.84 -8.90 8.82
C ASN A 45 14.35 -10.27 8.34
N GLY A 46 15.68 -10.42 8.28
CA GLY A 46 16.32 -11.57 7.67
C GLY A 46 15.96 -11.70 6.19
N ASP A 47 15.19 -12.72 5.84
CA ASP A 47 14.76 -13.05 4.47
C ASP A 47 13.32 -12.62 4.17
N SER A 48 12.69 -11.92 5.09
CA SER A 48 11.31 -11.46 4.97
C SER A 48 11.22 -9.95 4.87
N ILE A 49 10.18 -9.47 4.19
CA ILE A 49 9.81 -8.07 4.10
C ILE A 49 8.49 -7.93 4.85
N GLU A 50 8.49 -7.11 5.88
CA GLU A 50 7.32 -6.82 6.71
C GLU A 50 6.80 -5.44 6.39
N PHE A 51 5.50 -5.32 6.06
CA PHE A 51 4.86 -4.04 5.74
C PHE A 51 4.08 -3.54 6.94
N TYR A 52 4.17 -2.24 7.18
CA TYR A 52 3.54 -1.54 8.30
C TYR A 52 2.68 -0.40 7.79
N ALA A 53 1.58 -0.15 8.48
CA ALA A 53 0.67 0.97 8.23
C ALA A 53 -0.07 1.34 9.53
N GLU A 54 -0.83 2.42 9.50
CA GLU A 54 -1.74 2.80 10.60
C GLU A 54 -2.70 1.65 10.95
N ASP A 55 -3.03 1.49 12.22
CA ASP A 55 -3.88 0.41 12.75
C ASP A 55 -5.23 0.27 12.04
N TYR A 56 -5.76 1.34 11.50
CA TYR A 56 -7.03 1.30 10.78
C TYR A 56 -6.92 0.75 9.35
N ALA A 57 -5.72 0.52 8.81
CA ALA A 57 -5.50 -0.09 7.51
C ALA A 57 -6.28 -1.41 7.34
N LYS A 58 -6.32 -2.22 8.40
CA LYS A 58 -7.09 -3.47 8.43
C LYS A 58 -8.59 -3.28 8.18
N PHE A 59 -9.16 -2.16 8.58
CA PHE A 59 -10.57 -1.86 8.34
C PHE A 59 -10.81 -1.30 6.94
N VAL A 60 -9.80 -0.65 6.35
CA VAL A 60 -9.82 -0.22 4.96
C VAL A 60 -9.73 -1.44 4.05
N ASP A 61 -8.85 -2.39 4.38
CA ASP A 61 -8.67 -3.62 3.63
C ASP A 61 -9.90 -4.55 3.72
N SER A 62 -10.32 -4.91 4.93
CA SER A 62 -11.43 -5.86 5.13
C SER A 62 -12.82 -5.27 4.94
N GLY A 63 -12.93 -3.95 4.98
CA GLY A 63 -14.22 -3.27 5.05
C GLY A 63 -14.93 -3.45 6.40
N ARG A 64 -16.21 -3.14 6.45
CA ARG A 64 -17.07 -3.30 7.65
C ARG A 64 -18.25 -4.19 7.34
N LYS A 65 -18.57 -5.10 8.25
CA LYS A 65 -19.75 -5.95 8.13
C LYS A 65 -21.04 -5.14 8.32
N LYS A 66 -22.10 -5.51 7.61
CA LYS A 66 -23.46 -5.05 7.85
C LYS A 66 -23.86 -5.26 9.31
N GLY A 67 -24.51 -4.27 9.92
CA GLY A 67 -24.94 -4.32 11.32
C GLY A 67 -23.82 -4.17 12.36
N ALA A 68 -22.57 -3.95 11.93
CA ALA A 68 -21.49 -3.68 12.86
C ALA A 68 -21.71 -2.36 13.64
N ARG A 69 -20.95 -2.17 14.76
CA ARG A 69 -21.04 -0.93 15.53
C ARG A 69 -20.95 0.29 14.59
N LYS A 70 -21.89 1.26 14.79
CA LYS A 70 -21.91 2.49 14.00
C LYS A 70 -20.56 3.22 14.02
N VAL A 71 -20.18 3.80 12.89
CA VAL A 71 -18.99 4.65 12.79
C VAL A 71 -19.23 5.89 13.66
N PRO A 72 -18.25 6.37 14.45
CA PRO A 72 -18.37 7.62 15.18
C PRO A 72 -18.73 8.78 14.23
N ILE A 73 -19.73 9.57 14.61
CA ILE A 73 -20.24 10.63 13.73
C ILE A 73 -19.19 11.70 13.47
N ASP A 74 -18.39 12.04 14.49
CA ASP A 74 -17.34 13.06 14.38
C ASP A 74 -16.24 12.64 13.38
N ALA A 75 -15.94 11.35 13.28
CA ALA A 75 -15.01 10.83 12.29
C ALA A 75 -15.55 10.99 10.87
N LEU A 76 -16.87 10.84 10.67
CA LEU A 76 -17.51 11.06 9.38
C LEU A 76 -17.59 12.55 9.05
N ILE A 77 -17.87 13.42 10.01
CA ILE A 77 -17.87 14.87 9.82
C ILE A 77 -16.50 15.32 9.33
N GLY A 78 -15.42 15.00 10.03
CA GLY A 78 -14.07 15.36 9.61
C GLY A 78 -13.68 14.81 8.23
N TRP A 79 -14.13 13.60 7.91
CA TRP A 79 -13.89 13.01 6.58
C TRP A 79 -14.68 13.72 5.47
N ILE A 80 -15.94 14.11 5.71
CA ILE A 80 -16.80 14.84 4.77
C ILE A 80 -16.20 16.21 4.45
N GLU A 81 -15.72 16.92 5.48
CA GLU A 81 -15.08 18.22 5.33
C GLU A 81 -13.76 18.11 4.54
N GLN A 82 -12.92 17.13 4.87
CA GLN A 82 -11.66 16.88 4.15
C GLN A 82 -11.88 16.53 2.66
N LYS A 83 -12.96 15.83 2.36
CA LYS A 83 -13.32 15.47 0.97
C LYS A 83 -14.10 16.57 0.25
N GLY A 84 -14.53 17.62 0.93
CA GLY A 84 -15.36 18.67 0.35
C GLY A 84 -16.74 18.18 -0.14
N ILE A 85 -17.28 17.11 0.48
CA ILE A 85 -18.56 16.50 0.08
C ILE A 85 -19.73 17.41 0.43
N ALA A 86 -19.65 18.10 1.55
CA ALA A 86 -20.65 19.07 2.01
C ALA A 86 -19.96 20.20 2.77
N SER A 87 -20.60 21.35 2.84
CA SER A 87 -20.14 22.52 3.58
C SER A 87 -21.25 23.09 4.44
N GLY A 88 -20.86 23.66 5.59
CA GLY A 88 -21.80 24.18 6.60
C GLY A 88 -22.29 23.11 7.56
N ASP A 89 -22.29 23.48 8.86
CA ASP A 89 -22.48 22.58 10.01
C ASP A 89 -23.72 21.66 9.89
N THR A 90 -24.84 22.24 9.47
CA THR A 90 -26.12 21.50 9.37
C THR A 90 -26.08 20.47 8.24
N GLU A 91 -25.54 20.85 7.08
CA GLU A 91 -25.49 19.97 5.91
C GLU A 91 -24.47 18.83 6.11
N VAL A 92 -23.29 19.14 6.63
CA VAL A 92 -22.26 18.14 6.98
C VAL A 92 -22.82 17.09 7.94
N LYS A 93 -23.55 17.52 9.00
CA LYS A 93 -24.18 16.58 9.95
C LYS A 93 -25.25 15.71 9.30
N LYS A 94 -26.11 16.26 8.43
CA LYS A 94 -27.11 15.45 7.69
C LYS A 94 -26.45 14.39 6.84
N VAL A 95 -25.44 14.77 6.06
CA VAL A 95 -24.69 13.84 5.19
C VAL A 95 -23.99 12.79 6.04
N ALA A 96 -23.37 13.16 7.16
CA ALA A 96 -22.72 12.23 8.06
C ALA A 96 -23.68 11.17 8.63
N TYR A 97 -24.89 11.57 9.05
CA TYR A 97 -25.91 10.62 9.52
C TYR A 97 -26.42 9.70 8.38
N ALA A 98 -26.58 10.23 7.18
CA ALA A 98 -26.97 9.42 6.02
C ALA A 98 -25.91 8.36 5.71
N ILE A 99 -24.64 8.76 5.64
CA ILE A 99 -23.51 7.84 5.41
C ILE A 99 -23.40 6.81 6.55
N GLN A 100 -23.51 7.24 7.81
CA GLN A 100 -23.49 6.33 8.95
C GLN A 100 -24.58 5.26 8.84
N THR A 101 -25.78 5.67 8.42
CA THR A 101 -26.92 4.77 8.29
C THR A 101 -26.71 3.80 7.13
N ALA A 102 -26.18 4.27 6.00
CA ALA A 102 -25.85 3.41 4.85
C ALA A 102 -24.78 2.37 5.25
N ILE A 103 -23.70 2.79 5.88
CA ILE A 103 -22.63 1.86 6.36
C ILE A 103 -23.21 0.85 7.35
N PHE A 104 -24.10 1.23 8.25
CA PHE A 104 -24.72 0.30 9.19
C PHE A 104 -25.61 -0.72 8.47
N LYS A 105 -26.38 -0.30 7.47
CA LYS A 105 -27.32 -1.17 6.73
C LYS A 105 -26.63 -2.08 5.71
N GLU A 106 -25.62 -1.59 5.03
CA GLU A 106 -24.98 -2.27 3.90
C GLU A 106 -23.60 -2.84 4.23
N GLY A 107 -22.93 -2.28 5.23
CA GLY A 107 -21.51 -2.48 5.47
C GLY A 107 -20.66 -1.43 4.76
N SER A 108 -19.34 -1.63 4.68
CA SER A 108 -18.42 -0.81 3.90
C SER A 108 -17.51 -1.72 3.09
N PRO A 109 -17.32 -1.46 1.79
CA PRO A 109 -17.86 -0.34 1.00
C PRO A 109 -19.38 -0.44 0.81
N THR A 110 -20.05 0.72 0.73
CA THR A 110 -21.44 0.81 0.32
C THR A 110 -21.53 0.82 -1.22
N VAL A 111 -22.69 0.49 -1.80
CA VAL A 111 -22.91 0.50 -3.25
C VAL A 111 -22.52 1.86 -3.85
N LEU A 112 -23.02 2.95 -3.28
CA LEU A 112 -22.70 4.31 -3.74
C LEU A 112 -21.22 4.68 -3.60
N SER A 113 -20.52 4.10 -2.63
CA SER A 113 -19.10 4.40 -2.45
C SER A 113 -18.21 3.85 -3.56
N LEU A 114 -18.66 2.83 -4.29
CA LEU A 114 -17.90 2.23 -5.41
C LEU A 114 -17.72 3.20 -6.58
N GLU A 115 -18.65 4.14 -6.78
CA GLU A 115 -18.57 5.17 -7.82
C GLU A 115 -17.37 6.12 -7.62
N HIS A 116 -16.84 6.21 -6.39
CA HIS A 116 -15.67 7.02 -6.06
C HIS A 116 -14.35 6.27 -6.18
N SER A 117 -14.35 5.07 -6.71
CA SER A 117 -13.18 4.26 -7.02
C SER A 117 -12.92 4.26 -8.53
N LYS A 118 -11.66 4.39 -8.94
CA LYS A 118 -11.26 4.34 -10.35
C LYS A 118 -11.35 2.94 -10.93
N ASN A 119 -11.13 1.92 -10.08
CA ASN A 119 -11.10 0.50 -10.49
C ASN A 119 -12.34 -0.28 -10.02
N GLY A 120 -13.38 0.40 -9.49
CA GLY A 120 -14.61 -0.24 -9.03
C GLY A 120 -14.50 -1.04 -7.73
N ARG A 121 -13.35 -0.98 -7.05
CA ARG A 121 -13.08 -1.69 -5.79
C ARG A 121 -12.85 -0.70 -4.65
N ARG A 122 -13.15 -1.11 -3.41
CA ARG A 122 -12.87 -0.30 -2.21
C ARG A 122 -12.56 -1.16 -0.98
N LYS A 123 -12.04 -2.35 -1.20
CA LYS A 123 -11.56 -3.27 -0.16
C LYS A 123 -10.55 -4.24 -0.74
N ASP A 124 -9.95 -5.06 0.12
CA ASP A 124 -8.99 -6.12 -0.23
C ASP A 124 -7.76 -5.54 -0.99
N PHE A 125 -7.32 -4.30 -0.64
CA PHE A 125 -6.23 -3.63 -1.36
C PHE A 125 -4.92 -4.42 -1.28
N ILE A 126 -4.65 -5.09 -0.15
CA ILE A 126 -3.46 -5.94 0.02
C ILE A 126 -3.53 -7.12 -0.95
N LYS A 127 -4.69 -7.79 -1.02
CA LYS A 127 -4.90 -8.90 -1.93
C LYS A 127 -4.69 -8.48 -3.39
N PHE A 128 -5.30 -7.38 -3.81
CA PHE A 128 -5.19 -6.91 -5.19
C PHE A 128 -3.77 -6.42 -5.51
N ALA A 129 -3.11 -5.73 -4.59
CA ALA A 129 -1.74 -5.26 -4.79
C ALA A 129 -0.73 -6.42 -4.88
N VAL A 130 -0.91 -7.48 -4.12
CA VAL A 130 0.06 -8.58 -4.02
C VAL A 130 -0.36 -9.79 -4.85
N THR A 131 -1.54 -10.37 -4.57
CA THR A 131 -1.95 -11.64 -5.17
C THR A 131 -2.30 -11.50 -6.65
N GLU A 132 -3.02 -10.45 -7.03
CA GLU A 132 -3.39 -10.21 -8.44
C GLU A 132 -2.18 -9.75 -9.27
N ASN A 133 -1.16 -9.19 -8.63
CA ASN A 133 0.10 -8.78 -9.27
C ASN A 133 1.25 -9.78 -9.09
N GLU A 134 0.98 -11.01 -8.61
CA GLU A 134 2.00 -12.02 -8.32
C GLU A 134 2.99 -12.22 -9.47
N LYS A 135 2.50 -12.34 -10.70
CA LYS A 135 3.34 -12.52 -11.89
C LYS A 135 4.28 -11.33 -12.10
N ILE A 136 3.78 -10.10 -11.94
CA ILE A 136 4.57 -8.88 -12.10
C ILE A 136 5.62 -8.79 -10.99
N ILE A 137 5.23 -9.12 -9.77
CA ILE A 137 6.16 -9.17 -8.62
C ILE A 137 7.26 -10.19 -8.87
N LEU A 138 6.92 -11.42 -9.30
CA LEU A 138 7.91 -12.45 -9.60
C LEU A 138 8.86 -12.03 -10.75
N GLN A 139 8.34 -11.44 -11.81
CA GLN A 139 9.17 -10.90 -12.89
C GLN A 139 10.13 -9.83 -12.36
N LYS A 140 9.64 -8.93 -11.50
CA LYS A 140 10.47 -7.88 -10.89
C LYS A 140 11.53 -8.45 -9.96
N VAL A 141 11.21 -9.46 -9.18
CA VAL A 141 12.16 -10.21 -8.35
C VAL A 141 13.29 -10.77 -9.21
N VAL A 142 12.96 -11.49 -10.29
CA VAL A 142 13.97 -12.07 -11.20
C VAL A 142 14.85 -10.96 -11.81
N GLU A 143 14.24 -9.87 -12.30
CA GLU A 143 14.99 -8.73 -12.89
C GLU A 143 15.97 -8.12 -11.88
N ILE A 144 15.51 -7.86 -10.65
CA ILE A 144 16.33 -7.26 -9.59
C ILE A 144 17.50 -8.18 -9.23
N PHE A 145 17.24 -9.45 -9.00
CA PHE A 145 18.29 -10.41 -8.65
C PHE A 145 19.29 -10.61 -9.80
N ASP A 146 18.83 -10.77 -11.04
CA ASP A 146 19.72 -10.92 -12.20
C ASP A 146 20.64 -9.69 -12.36
N LYS A 147 20.09 -8.49 -12.27
CA LYS A 147 20.86 -7.24 -12.34
C LYS A 147 21.87 -7.11 -11.19
N THR A 148 21.44 -7.45 -9.97
CA THR A 148 22.29 -7.32 -8.78
C THR A 148 23.43 -8.32 -8.82
N VAL A 149 23.16 -9.60 -9.15
CA VAL A 149 24.20 -10.64 -9.28
C VAL A 149 25.20 -10.28 -10.38
N LYS A 150 24.75 -9.82 -11.54
CA LYS A 150 25.64 -9.38 -12.63
C LYS A 150 26.54 -8.22 -12.20
N THR A 151 25.99 -7.25 -11.51
CA THR A 151 26.74 -6.08 -11.03
C THR A 151 27.84 -6.48 -10.05
N GLU A 152 27.52 -7.32 -9.07
CA GLU A 152 28.49 -7.82 -8.09
C GLU A 152 29.58 -8.67 -8.75
N PHE A 153 29.21 -9.54 -9.69
CA PHE A 153 30.17 -10.33 -10.45
C PHE A 153 31.16 -9.45 -11.23
N ILE A 154 30.66 -8.42 -11.91
CA ILE A 154 31.50 -7.47 -12.65
C ILE A 154 32.45 -6.73 -11.68
N ASN A 155 31.95 -6.25 -10.54
CA ASN A 155 32.76 -5.55 -9.54
C ASN A 155 33.86 -6.44 -9.00
N GLU A 156 33.57 -7.72 -8.73
CA GLU A 156 34.56 -8.68 -8.26
C GLU A 156 35.64 -8.93 -9.29
N MET A 157 35.25 -9.12 -10.56
CA MET A 157 36.22 -9.29 -11.66
C MET A 157 37.14 -8.07 -11.84
N VAL A 158 36.60 -6.85 -11.68
CA VAL A 158 37.38 -5.62 -11.71
C VAL A 158 38.36 -5.57 -10.54
N ASN A 159 37.96 -5.97 -9.36
CA ASN A 159 38.82 -6.00 -8.18
C ASN A 159 39.95 -7.03 -8.32
N ILE A 160 39.65 -8.23 -8.80
CA ILE A 160 40.65 -9.25 -9.11
C ILE A 160 41.68 -8.70 -10.11
N ARG A 161 41.22 -8.09 -11.22
CA ARG A 161 42.11 -7.50 -12.21
C ARG A 161 43.04 -6.43 -11.63
N LYS A 162 42.55 -5.54 -10.76
CA LYS A 162 43.36 -4.53 -10.09
C LYS A 162 44.43 -5.15 -9.19
N GLN A 163 44.08 -6.20 -8.44
CA GLN A 163 45.03 -6.91 -7.58
C GLN A 163 46.17 -7.58 -8.40
N TRP A 164 45.83 -8.12 -9.55
CA TRP A 164 46.84 -8.72 -10.45
C TRP A 164 47.79 -7.67 -11.02
N GLN A 165 47.28 -6.49 -11.39
CA GLN A 165 48.10 -5.38 -11.90
C GLN A 165 49.05 -4.78 -10.82
N GLN A 166 48.69 -4.88 -9.55
CA GLN A 166 49.55 -4.40 -8.45
C GLN A 166 50.66 -5.39 -8.06
N ARG A 167 50.55 -6.64 -8.49
CA ARG A 167 51.50 -7.71 -8.21
C ARG A 167 52.48 -7.98 -9.37
N ALA A 168 52.28 -7.37 -10.51
CA ALA A 168 53.15 -7.41 -11.69
C ALA A 168 54.07 -6.20 -11.73
#